data_c925c3696109d657edbaae0690501d84
#
_entry.id   c925c3696109d657edbaae0690501d84
#
_cell.length_a   1.000
_cell.length_b   1.000
_cell.length_c   1.000
_cell.angle_alpha   90.00
_cell.angle_beta   90.00
_cell.angle_gamma   90.00
#
_symmetry.space_group_name_H-M   'P 1'
#
loop_
_entity.id
_entity.type
_entity.pdbx_description
1 polymer ?
#
loop_
_entity_poly.entity_id
_entity_poly.type
_entity_poly.pdbx_seq_one_letter_code
_entity_poly.pdbx_strand_id
1 'polypeptide(L)'
;MQAEGFDGPEALRAVEVDPGEPTPGRVRIAVRAAGVNPADAKLLRGMFGRGRVPVRPGSEVSGVVTAVGEGAEGPLGPILVGDEVVAFRVSGGYSAELVAPASAVLPKPAGLGWAAAAGLLLAGTTAEHLVEATRVSSGDTVLVHGASGAVGSLAVQLAVARGARVLGTTSERGEEVVRRFGAEPVRYGAGLEERVRVLAPGGVDVALDTAGIDEALDASVALVADRSRIATVAGFEHAARLGGILMLGGGPGADPGTALRDAARPGLLDRAGRGELEVVLGPSFPLTEAAAALALVESGRARGKTVLLP
;
A
#
# COMPACT_ATOMS: atom_id res chain seq x y z
N MET A 1 16.03 -12.12 3.52
CA MET A 1 15.71 -12.74 2.22
C MET A 1 16.37 -11.95 1.09
N GLN A 2 17.00 -12.62 0.14
CA GLN A 2 17.59 -11.99 -1.05
C GLN A 2 17.49 -12.90 -2.27
N ALA A 3 17.62 -12.32 -3.48
CA ALA A 3 17.73 -13.03 -4.75
C ALA A 3 19.00 -12.58 -5.48
N GLU A 4 19.72 -13.53 -6.07
CA GLU A 4 20.98 -13.27 -6.80
C GLU A 4 20.75 -12.69 -8.21
N GLY A 5 19.50 -12.59 -8.64
CA GLY A 5 19.08 -12.07 -9.93
C GLY A 5 17.66 -11.52 -9.91
N PHE A 6 17.07 -11.35 -11.12
CA PHE A 6 15.74 -10.81 -11.34
C PHE A 6 14.79 -11.89 -11.88
N ASP A 7 14.86 -13.08 -11.30
CA ASP A 7 14.12 -14.28 -11.76
C ASP A 7 12.76 -14.43 -11.05
N GLY A 8 12.38 -13.46 -10.23
CA GLY A 8 11.08 -13.44 -9.52
C GLY A 8 11.15 -13.91 -8.07
N PRO A 9 9.99 -13.95 -7.38
CA PRO A 9 9.89 -14.33 -5.97
C PRO A 9 10.42 -15.73 -5.65
N GLU A 10 10.35 -16.66 -6.57
CA GLU A 10 10.82 -18.03 -6.47
C GLU A 10 12.34 -18.15 -6.32
N ALA A 11 13.08 -17.10 -6.72
CA ALA A 11 14.53 -17.02 -6.55
C ALA A 11 14.96 -16.56 -5.14
N LEU A 12 14.03 -16.17 -4.28
CA LEU A 12 14.34 -15.75 -2.92
C LEU A 12 14.96 -16.88 -2.10
N ARG A 13 16.03 -16.54 -1.39
CA ARG A 13 16.72 -17.45 -0.44
C ARG A 13 16.92 -16.74 0.90
N ALA A 14 16.81 -17.50 1.98
CA ALA A 14 17.24 -17.04 3.29
C ALA A 14 18.77 -17.07 3.33
N VAL A 15 19.35 -15.97 3.78
CA VAL A 15 20.80 -15.83 3.96
C VAL A 15 21.07 -15.10 5.26
N GLU A 16 22.15 -15.46 5.93
CA GLU A 16 22.65 -14.69 7.05
C GLU A 16 23.48 -13.52 6.53
N VAL A 17 23.11 -12.32 6.98
CA VAL A 17 23.80 -11.08 6.61
C VAL A 17 23.91 -10.23 7.88
N ASP A 18 25.10 -9.82 8.21
CA ASP A 18 25.31 -8.79 9.24
C ASP A 18 24.88 -7.44 8.63
N PRO A 19 23.88 -6.75 9.19
CA PRO A 19 23.47 -5.43 8.70
C PRO A 19 24.54 -4.36 8.95
N GLY A 20 25.52 -4.63 9.78
CA GLY A 20 26.57 -3.72 10.20
C GLY A 20 26.10 -2.63 11.18
N GLU A 21 27.04 -1.81 11.64
CA GLU A 21 26.72 -0.64 12.44
C GLU A 21 26.15 0.49 11.58
N PRO A 22 25.16 1.24 12.11
CA PRO A 22 24.58 2.34 11.35
C PRO A 22 25.59 3.49 11.19
N THR A 23 25.85 3.87 9.94
CA THR A 23 26.63 5.07 9.61
C THR A 23 25.85 6.35 9.99
N PRO A 24 26.48 7.55 9.99
CA PRO A 24 25.80 8.80 10.30
C PRO A 24 24.48 8.98 9.54
N GLY A 25 23.45 9.46 10.23
CA GLY A 25 22.10 9.65 9.68
C GLY A 25 21.28 8.37 9.46
N ARG A 26 21.73 7.22 9.97
CA ARG A 26 21.04 5.93 9.85
C ARG A 26 20.76 5.28 11.21
N VAL A 27 19.82 4.36 11.23
CA VAL A 27 19.47 3.57 12.40
C VAL A 27 19.40 2.08 12.06
N ARG A 28 19.71 1.20 13.02
CA ARG A 28 19.48 -0.24 12.91
C ARG A 28 18.17 -0.58 13.60
N ILE A 29 17.35 -1.40 12.94
CA ILE A 29 16.02 -1.78 13.40
C ILE A 29 15.93 -3.30 13.47
N ALA A 30 15.60 -3.85 14.64
CA ALA A 30 15.14 -5.23 14.79
C ALA A 30 13.68 -5.29 14.32
N VAL A 31 13.46 -5.98 13.21
CA VAL A 31 12.15 -6.05 12.55
C VAL A 31 11.19 -6.93 13.35
N ARG A 32 9.97 -6.48 13.52
CA ARG A 32 8.86 -7.23 14.14
C ARG A 32 7.82 -7.68 13.12
N ALA A 33 7.66 -6.90 12.06
CA ALA A 33 6.84 -7.27 10.90
C ALA A 33 7.33 -6.51 9.66
N ALA A 34 7.17 -7.11 8.48
CA ALA A 34 7.42 -6.47 7.19
C ALA A 34 6.17 -6.58 6.30
N GLY A 35 5.77 -5.49 5.67
CA GLY A 35 4.63 -5.48 4.75
C GLY A 35 4.97 -6.10 3.41
N VAL A 36 4.06 -6.94 2.88
CA VAL A 36 4.21 -7.57 1.56
C VAL A 36 3.39 -6.81 0.53
N ASN A 37 4.02 -6.50 -0.61
CA ASN A 37 3.42 -5.67 -1.64
C ASN A 37 3.65 -6.26 -3.05
N PRO A 38 2.72 -6.02 -4.01
CA PRO A 38 2.96 -6.37 -5.42
C PRO A 38 4.24 -5.73 -5.99
N ALA A 39 4.63 -4.56 -5.45
CA ALA A 39 5.85 -3.86 -5.85
C ALA A 39 7.12 -4.68 -5.54
N ASP A 40 7.15 -5.47 -4.47
CA ASP A 40 8.30 -6.30 -4.11
C ASP A 40 8.49 -7.42 -5.13
N ALA A 41 7.41 -8.04 -5.64
CA ALA A 41 7.49 -9.03 -6.71
C ALA A 41 7.92 -8.39 -8.05
N LYS A 42 7.42 -7.19 -8.36
CA LYS A 42 7.85 -6.42 -9.55
C LYS A 42 9.34 -6.06 -9.48
N LEU A 43 9.84 -5.70 -8.29
CA LEU A 43 11.27 -5.47 -8.05
C LEU A 43 12.10 -6.73 -8.35
N LEU A 44 11.67 -7.88 -7.83
CA LEU A 44 12.33 -9.16 -8.04
C LEU A 44 12.30 -9.63 -9.52
N ARG A 45 11.38 -9.12 -10.33
CA ARG A 45 11.33 -9.33 -11.79
C ARG A 45 12.06 -8.26 -12.60
N GLY A 46 12.68 -7.28 -11.94
CA GLY A 46 13.40 -6.19 -12.61
C GLY A 46 12.49 -5.19 -13.34
N MET A 47 11.21 -5.14 -13.01
CA MET A 47 10.24 -4.26 -13.69
C MET A 47 10.47 -2.76 -13.38
N PHE A 48 11.22 -2.44 -12.33
CA PHE A 48 11.68 -1.07 -12.03
C PHE A 48 13.10 -0.77 -12.53
N GLY A 49 13.59 -1.58 -13.48
CA GLY A 49 14.96 -1.58 -13.94
C GLY A 49 15.83 -2.61 -13.20
N ARG A 50 16.85 -3.12 -13.88
CA ARG A 50 17.80 -4.06 -13.30
C ARG A 50 18.90 -3.29 -12.57
N GLY A 51 18.74 -3.17 -11.25
CA GLY A 51 19.71 -2.53 -10.36
C GLY A 51 20.86 -3.45 -9.95
N ARG A 52 21.36 -3.22 -8.72
CA ARG A 52 22.43 -4.07 -8.15
C ARG A 52 21.87 -5.41 -7.66
N VAL A 53 22.64 -6.45 -7.78
CA VAL A 53 22.42 -7.75 -7.13
C VAL A 53 23.37 -7.87 -5.93
N PRO A 54 23.00 -8.62 -4.88
CA PRO A 54 21.72 -9.31 -4.68
C PRO A 54 20.56 -8.33 -4.46
N VAL A 55 19.38 -8.70 -4.95
CA VAL A 55 18.14 -7.94 -4.76
C VAL A 55 17.56 -8.27 -3.38
N ARG A 56 17.31 -7.25 -2.56
CA ARG A 56 16.76 -7.38 -1.21
C ARG A 56 15.40 -6.68 -1.14
N PRO A 57 14.28 -7.45 -1.21
CA PRO A 57 12.93 -6.88 -1.18
C PRO A 57 12.52 -6.43 0.23
N GLY A 58 11.34 -5.79 0.29
CA GLY A 58 10.74 -5.26 1.52
C GLY A 58 11.01 -3.76 1.65
N SER A 59 9.96 -2.98 1.41
CA SER A 59 10.01 -1.51 1.39
C SER A 59 9.40 -0.86 2.61
N GLU A 60 8.77 -1.64 3.50
CA GLU A 60 8.17 -1.15 4.74
C GLU A 60 8.27 -2.20 5.86
N VAL A 61 8.57 -1.73 7.06
CA VAL A 61 8.70 -2.57 8.26
C VAL A 61 8.20 -1.82 9.50
N SER A 62 7.89 -2.57 10.54
CA SER A 62 7.80 -2.09 11.91
C SER A 62 8.78 -2.85 12.80
N GLY A 63 9.32 -2.20 13.81
CA GLY A 63 10.33 -2.82 14.65
C GLY A 63 10.82 -1.92 15.76
N VAL A 64 11.91 -2.35 16.40
CA VAL A 64 12.54 -1.62 17.51
C VAL A 64 13.93 -1.18 17.09
N VAL A 65 14.29 0.07 17.38
CA VAL A 65 15.63 0.59 17.11
C VAL A 65 16.64 -0.04 18.04
N THR A 66 17.69 -0.65 17.49
CA THR A 66 18.76 -1.34 18.24
C THR A 66 20.08 -0.58 18.25
N ALA A 67 20.30 0.30 17.25
CA ALA A 67 21.46 1.19 17.23
C ALA A 67 21.15 2.46 16.44
N VAL A 68 21.83 3.54 16.77
CA VAL A 68 21.62 4.89 16.18
C VAL A 68 22.98 5.42 15.75
N GLY A 69 23.12 5.77 14.47
CA GLY A 69 24.29 6.46 13.93
C GLY A 69 24.31 7.94 14.32
N GLU A 70 25.49 8.54 14.27
CA GLU A 70 25.66 9.96 14.59
C GLU A 70 24.71 10.84 13.77
N GLY A 71 24.05 11.82 14.43
CA GLY A 71 23.15 12.77 13.77
C GLY A 71 21.91 12.17 13.14
N ALA A 72 21.49 10.96 13.54
CA ALA A 72 20.29 10.33 13.01
C ALA A 72 19.02 10.97 13.60
N GLU A 73 18.33 11.75 12.77
CA GLU A 73 17.04 12.38 13.09
C GLU A 73 15.97 11.92 12.09
N GLY A 74 14.81 11.51 12.63
CA GLY A 74 13.62 11.22 11.85
C GLY A 74 12.82 12.46 11.48
N PRO A 75 11.77 12.32 10.64
CA PRO A 75 10.90 13.44 10.26
C PRO A 75 10.17 14.12 11.43
N LEU A 76 10.07 13.46 12.57
CA LEU A 76 9.40 13.96 13.78
C LEU A 76 10.36 14.20 14.96
N GLY A 77 11.66 14.20 14.73
CA GLY A 77 12.68 14.47 15.74
C GLY A 77 13.68 13.33 15.97
N PRO A 78 14.43 13.40 17.06
CA PRO A 78 15.48 12.43 17.39
C PRO A 78 14.93 11.01 17.52
N ILE A 79 15.73 10.02 17.11
CA ILE A 79 15.43 8.60 17.25
C ILE A 79 16.39 8.02 18.31
N LEU A 80 15.86 7.24 19.25
CA LEU A 80 16.61 6.64 20.32
C LEU A 80 16.62 5.10 20.24
N VAL A 81 17.64 4.48 20.80
CA VAL A 81 17.66 3.02 21.00
C VAL A 81 16.49 2.64 21.91
N GLY A 82 15.74 1.62 21.50
CA GLY A 82 14.52 1.17 22.18
C GLY A 82 13.23 1.74 21.62
N ASP A 83 13.28 2.73 20.75
CA ASP A 83 12.07 3.30 20.12
C ASP A 83 11.36 2.25 19.26
N GLU A 84 10.04 2.16 19.43
CA GLU A 84 9.14 1.44 18.53
C GLU A 84 8.86 2.28 17.30
N VAL A 85 9.17 1.75 16.12
CA VAL A 85 9.17 2.53 14.88
C VAL A 85 8.49 1.82 13.72
N VAL A 86 8.08 2.64 12.74
CA VAL A 86 7.69 2.23 11.39
C VAL A 86 8.69 2.84 10.42
N ALA A 87 9.22 2.05 9.50
CA ALA A 87 10.09 2.55 8.44
C ALA A 87 9.49 2.23 7.07
N PHE A 88 9.46 3.24 6.19
CA PHE A 88 8.90 3.16 4.86
C PHE A 88 9.85 3.75 3.82
N ARG A 89 9.85 3.18 2.60
CA ARG A 89 10.83 3.40 1.53
C ARG A 89 12.23 2.96 1.94
N VAL A 90 12.29 1.86 2.66
CA VAL A 90 13.54 1.15 2.96
C VAL A 90 13.81 0.08 1.90
N SER A 91 14.96 -0.55 1.99
CA SER A 91 15.32 -1.71 1.17
C SER A 91 15.78 -2.83 2.10
N GLY A 92 15.44 -4.08 1.76
CA GLY A 92 15.84 -5.23 2.56
C GLY A 92 14.96 -5.47 3.79
N GLY A 93 13.74 -4.93 3.82
CA GLY A 93 12.80 -5.13 4.93
C GLY A 93 12.40 -6.59 5.19
N TYR A 94 12.61 -7.49 4.22
CA TYR A 94 12.44 -8.94 4.45
C TYR A 94 13.66 -9.52 5.15
N SER A 95 13.90 -9.06 6.36
CA SER A 95 15.03 -9.44 7.21
C SER A 95 14.65 -9.39 8.69
N ALA A 96 15.44 -10.04 9.55
CA ALA A 96 15.29 -9.93 11.00
C ALA A 96 15.80 -8.56 11.50
N GLU A 97 16.80 -8.00 10.83
CA GLU A 97 17.35 -6.66 11.11
C GLU A 97 17.70 -5.94 9.82
N LEU A 98 17.60 -4.62 9.82
CA LEU A 98 18.06 -3.77 8.71
C LEU A 98 18.63 -2.46 9.23
N VAL A 99 19.51 -1.83 8.43
CA VAL A 99 19.97 -0.45 8.61
C VAL A 99 19.23 0.46 7.63
N ALA A 100 18.46 1.42 8.16
CA ALA A 100 17.63 2.34 7.38
C ALA A 100 18.07 3.80 7.54
N PRO A 101 17.83 4.68 6.55
CA PRO A 101 17.95 6.12 6.75
C PRO A 101 16.98 6.60 7.84
N ALA A 102 17.44 7.42 8.75
CA ALA A 102 16.59 7.99 9.82
C ALA A 102 15.39 8.75 9.26
N SER A 103 15.54 9.43 8.11
CA SER A 103 14.45 10.13 7.40
C SER A 103 13.31 9.23 6.91
N ALA A 104 13.53 7.91 6.85
CA ALA A 104 12.51 6.92 6.51
C ALA A 104 11.73 6.43 7.73
N VAL A 105 12.12 6.80 8.94
CA VAL A 105 11.66 6.24 10.21
C VAL A 105 10.74 7.20 10.95
N LEU A 106 9.61 6.68 11.42
CA LEU A 106 8.60 7.41 12.18
C LEU A 106 8.27 6.61 13.46
N PRO A 107 7.91 7.28 14.56
CA PRO A 107 7.41 6.60 15.75
C PRO A 107 6.19 5.74 15.44
N LYS A 108 6.15 4.51 15.94
CA LYS A 108 4.96 3.66 15.90
C LYS A 108 3.99 4.10 17.00
N PRO A 109 2.72 4.41 16.69
CA PRO A 109 1.73 4.67 17.73
C PRO A 109 1.60 3.50 18.71
N ALA A 110 1.53 3.80 20.01
CA ALA A 110 1.51 2.77 21.07
C ALA A 110 0.34 1.77 20.93
N GLY A 111 -0.84 2.23 20.47
CA GLY A 111 -2.02 1.38 20.25
C GLY A 111 -1.99 0.53 18.97
N LEU A 112 -1.01 0.75 18.09
CA LEU A 112 -0.96 0.07 16.80
C LEU A 112 -0.10 -1.20 16.89
N GLY A 113 -0.68 -2.37 16.54
CA GLY A 113 0.05 -3.63 16.50
C GLY A 113 1.11 -3.66 15.39
N TRP A 114 2.17 -4.46 15.56
CA TRP A 114 3.30 -4.54 14.62
C TRP A 114 2.90 -4.83 13.18
N ALA A 115 2.02 -5.81 12.98
CA ALA A 115 1.55 -6.20 11.64
C ALA A 115 0.80 -5.05 10.94
N ALA A 116 -0.11 -4.36 11.66
CA ALA A 116 -0.83 -3.22 11.13
C ALA A 116 0.12 -2.04 10.84
N ALA A 117 1.07 -1.78 11.72
CA ALA A 117 2.08 -0.75 11.56
C ALA A 117 2.96 -0.98 10.32
N ALA A 118 3.44 -2.22 10.12
CA ALA A 118 4.22 -2.61 8.94
C ALA A 118 3.41 -2.59 7.64
N GLY A 119 2.09 -2.70 7.73
CA GLY A 119 1.20 -2.78 6.57
C GLY A 119 0.56 -1.46 6.14
N LEU A 120 0.77 -0.39 6.90
CA LEU A 120 0.02 0.86 6.74
C LEU A 120 0.60 1.79 5.67
N LEU A 121 1.90 2.08 5.72
CA LEU A 121 2.41 3.28 5.04
C LEU A 121 2.42 3.17 3.52
N LEU A 122 2.79 2.03 2.93
CA LEU A 122 2.73 1.89 1.47
C LEU A 122 1.30 1.94 0.97
N ALA A 123 0.40 1.16 1.57
CA ALA A 123 -0.99 1.11 1.16
C ALA A 123 -1.73 2.42 1.48
N GLY A 124 -1.51 2.99 2.68
CA GLY A 124 -2.16 4.22 3.13
C GLY A 124 -1.73 5.46 2.34
N THR A 125 -0.43 5.63 2.09
CA THR A 125 0.04 6.75 1.27
C THR A 125 -0.40 6.62 -0.19
N THR A 126 -0.58 5.39 -0.68
CA THR A 126 -1.16 5.14 -2.01
C THR A 126 -2.64 5.50 -2.05
N ALA A 127 -3.40 5.11 -1.03
CA ALA A 127 -4.81 5.47 -0.90
C ALA A 127 -5.01 6.99 -0.75
N GLU A 128 -4.19 7.65 0.07
CA GLU A 128 -4.23 9.12 0.20
C GLU A 128 -3.92 9.81 -1.12
N HIS A 129 -2.92 9.33 -1.88
CA HIS A 129 -2.60 9.88 -3.19
C HIS A 129 -3.77 9.73 -4.19
N LEU A 130 -4.47 8.58 -4.20
CA LEU A 130 -5.67 8.39 -5.01
C LEU A 130 -6.75 9.44 -4.69
N VAL A 131 -7.06 9.59 -3.42
CA VAL A 131 -8.14 10.46 -2.92
C VAL A 131 -7.81 11.95 -3.15
N GLU A 132 -6.57 12.37 -2.92
CA GLU A 132 -6.12 13.74 -3.14
C GLU A 132 -6.03 14.10 -4.64
N ALA A 133 -5.39 13.25 -5.45
CA ALA A 133 -5.22 13.52 -6.87
C ALA A 133 -6.56 13.61 -7.62
N THR A 134 -7.55 12.82 -7.21
CA THR A 134 -8.91 12.88 -7.78
C THR A 134 -9.82 13.90 -7.09
N ARG A 135 -9.32 14.62 -6.10
CA ARG A 135 -10.04 15.70 -5.38
C ARG A 135 -11.35 15.21 -4.75
N VAL A 136 -11.33 14.03 -4.12
CA VAL A 136 -12.50 13.51 -3.39
C VAL A 136 -12.93 14.49 -2.31
N SER A 137 -14.20 14.86 -2.32
CA SER A 137 -14.79 15.84 -1.42
C SER A 137 -16.16 15.40 -0.89
N SER A 138 -16.66 16.13 0.11
CA SER A 138 -17.98 15.88 0.67
C SER A 138 -19.08 16.00 -0.39
N GLY A 139 -19.99 15.02 -0.38
CA GLY A 139 -21.10 14.92 -1.33
C GLY A 139 -20.77 14.17 -2.63
N ASP A 140 -19.50 13.85 -2.90
CA ASP A 140 -19.14 12.99 -4.04
C ASP A 140 -19.66 11.57 -3.88
N THR A 141 -20.06 10.95 -5.00
CA THR A 141 -20.25 9.51 -5.12
C THR A 141 -18.97 8.90 -5.70
N VAL A 142 -18.25 8.10 -4.89
CA VAL A 142 -16.95 7.52 -5.21
C VAL A 142 -17.07 6.02 -5.47
N LEU A 143 -16.61 5.55 -6.61
CA LEU A 143 -16.49 4.13 -6.94
C LEU A 143 -15.06 3.65 -6.66
N VAL A 144 -14.88 2.74 -5.71
CA VAL A 144 -13.58 2.15 -5.39
C VAL A 144 -13.52 0.71 -5.88
N HIS A 145 -12.66 0.44 -6.86
CA HIS A 145 -12.43 -0.93 -7.33
C HIS A 145 -11.40 -1.64 -6.46
N GLY A 146 -11.69 -2.90 -6.11
CA GLY A 146 -10.86 -3.66 -5.18
C GLY A 146 -10.99 -3.20 -3.72
N ALA A 147 -12.17 -2.73 -3.33
CA ALA A 147 -12.46 -2.06 -2.05
C ALA A 147 -12.14 -2.87 -0.78
N SER A 148 -12.06 -4.20 -0.86
CA SER A 148 -11.68 -5.06 0.27
C SER A 148 -10.18 -5.40 0.33
N GLY A 149 -9.39 -4.91 -0.63
CA GLY A 149 -7.93 -5.09 -0.67
C GLY A 149 -7.18 -4.13 0.25
N ALA A 150 -5.85 -4.29 0.35
CA ALA A 150 -5.02 -3.49 1.25
C ALA A 150 -5.09 -1.97 0.97
N VAL A 151 -5.00 -1.55 -0.29
CA VAL A 151 -5.13 -0.14 -0.70
C VAL A 151 -6.59 0.29 -0.72
N GLY A 152 -7.47 -0.54 -1.31
CA GLY A 152 -8.87 -0.19 -1.50
C GLY A 152 -9.62 0.04 -0.19
N SER A 153 -9.37 -0.78 0.85
CA SER A 153 -10.02 -0.61 2.15
C SER A 153 -9.60 0.68 2.86
N LEU A 154 -8.37 1.12 2.67
CA LEU A 154 -7.91 2.41 3.19
C LEU A 154 -8.47 3.58 2.36
N ALA A 155 -8.55 3.44 1.03
CA ALA A 155 -9.19 4.44 0.16
C ALA A 155 -10.67 4.63 0.49
N VAL A 156 -11.40 3.54 0.78
CA VAL A 156 -12.79 3.60 1.28
C VAL A 156 -12.87 4.43 2.54
N GLN A 157 -12.07 4.11 3.56
CA GLN A 157 -12.09 4.82 4.85
C GLN A 157 -11.74 6.31 4.69
N LEU A 158 -10.75 6.62 3.86
CA LEU A 158 -10.33 7.99 3.59
C LEU A 158 -11.41 8.79 2.85
N ALA A 159 -12.09 8.19 1.87
CA ALA A 159 -13.18 8.82 1.14
C ALA A 159 -14.42 9.05 2.02
N VAL A 160 -14.82 8.04 2.81
CA VAL A 160 -15.91 8.16 3.79
C VAL A 160 -15.62 9.26 4.81
N ALA A 161 -14.39 9.34 5.32
CA ALA A 161 -13.99 10.37 6.27
C ALA A 161 -14.03 11.79 5.68
N ARG A 162 -13.96 11.93 4.34
CA ARG A 162 -14.17 13.21 3.63
C ARG A 162 -15.65 13.54 3.38
N GLY A 163 -16.58 12.69 3.81
CA GLY A 163 -18.02 12.86 3.63
C GLY A 163 -18.52 12.43 2.25
N ALA A 164 -17.76 11.60 1.53
CA ALA A 164 -18.21 11.01 0.28
C ALA A 164 -19.11 9.78 0.52
N ARG A 165 -20.06 9.55 -0.38
CA ARG A 165 -20.75 8.28 -0.52
C ARG A 165 -19.88 7.31 -1.30
N VAL A 166 -19.61 6.12 -0.78
CA VAL A 166 -18.68 5.20 -1.41
C VAL A 166 -19.38 3.91 -1.85
N LEU A 167 -19.20 3.55 -3.13
CA LEU A 167 -19.52 2.23 -3.68
C LEU A 167 -18.21 1.45 -3.83
N GLY A 168 -18.13 0.25 -3.26
CA GLY A 168 -16.90 -0.54 -3.26
C GLY A 168 -17.06 -1.84 -4.03
N THR A 169 -16.32 -2.01 -5.16
CA THR A 169 -16.37 -3.30 -5.85
C THR A 169 -15.58 -4.37 -5.09
N THR A 170 -16.21 -5.52 -4.89
CA THR A 170 -15.63 -6.61 -4.14
C THR A 170 -16.24 -7.95 -4.53
N SER A 171 -15.64 -9.06 -4.06
CA SER A 171 -16.27 -10.38 -4.08
C SER A 171 -17.26 -10.51 -2.91
N GLU A 172 -18.11 -11.56 -2.95
CA GLU A 172 -19.02 -11.89 -1.84
C GLU A 172 -18.32 -11.89 -0.47
N ARG A 173 -17.15 -12.48 -0.43
CA ARG A 173 -16.37 -12.61 0.80
C ARG A 173 -15.78 -11.29 1.34
N GLY A 174 -15.72 -10.25 0.52
CA GLY A 174 -15.20 -8.94 0.91
C GLY A 174 -16.29 -7.93 1.28
N GLU A 175 -17.58 -8.28 1.11
CA GLU A 175 -18.70 -7.36 1.34
C GLU A 175 -18.77 -6.85 2.77
N GLU A 176 -18.49 -7.73 3.75
CA GLU A 176 -18.50 -7.36 5.16
C GLU A 176 -17.44 -6.28 5.47
N VAL A 177 -16.24 -6.42 4.91
CA VAL A 177 -15.18 -5.42 5.05
C VAL A 177 -15.61 -4.08 4.46
N VAL A 178 -16.21 -4.08 3.27
CA VAL A 178 -16.68 -2.85 2.61
C VAL A 178 -17.77 -2.16 3.44
N ARG A 179 -18.77 -2.91 3.94
CA ARG A 179 -19.84 -2.35 4.78
C ARG A 179 -19.32 -1.82 6.12
N ARG A 180 -18.37 -2.52 6.74
CA ARG A 180 -17.77 -2.11 8.02
C ARG A 180 -17.17 -0.71 7.97
N PHE A 181 -16.62 -0.32 6.83
CA PHE A 181 -16.03 1.00 6.62
C PHE A 181 -17.00 2.04 6.04
N GLY A 182 -18.30 1.75 6.03
CA GLY A 182 -19.33 2.70 5.62
C GLY A 182 -19.57 2.80 4.13
N ALA A 183 -19.07 1.85 3.33
CA ALA A 183 -19.31 1.80 1.89
C ALA A 183 -20.36 0.75 1.51
N GLU A 184 -21.00 0.94 0.36
CA GLU A 184 -21.95 0.00 -0.23
C GLU A 184 -21.21 -1.00 -1.14
N PRO A 185 -21.25 -2.31 -0.87
CA PRO A 185 -20.56 -3.28 -1.70
C PRO A 185 -21.26 -3.51 -3.04
N VAL A 186 -20.47 -3.60 -4.09
CA VAL A 186 -20.93 -3.95 -5.45
C VAL A 186 -20.13 -5.15 -5.95
N ARG A 187 -20.81 -6.18 -6.48
CA ARG A 187 -20.13 -7.31 -7.10
C ARG A 187 -19.45 -6.88 -8.41
N TYR A 188 -18.15 -7.17 -8.57
CA TYR A 188 -17.47 -7.03 -9.86
C TYR A 188 -17.91 -8.14 -10.83
N GLY A 189 -17.46 -8.09 -12.08
CA GLY A 189 -17.82 -9.03 -13.14
C GLY A 189 -18.98 -8.56 -14.00
N ALA A 190 -19.35 -9.34 -14.99
CA ALA A 190 -20.33 -8.98 -16.03
C ALA A 190 -21.55 -8.23 -15.47
N GLY A 191 -21.89 -7.09 -16.07
CA GLY A 191 -22.99 -6.21 -15.65
C GLY A 191 -22.62 -5.28 -14.48
N LEU A 192 -21.33 -5.06 -14.17
CA LEU A 192 -20.88 -4.14 -13.13
C LEU A 192 -21.45 -2.74 -13.32
N GLU A 193 -21.35 -2.20 -14.52
CA GLU A 193 -21.81 -0.85 -14.85
C GLU A 193 -23.29 -0.66 -14.51
N GLU A 194 -24.15 -1.61 -14.90
CA GLU A 194 -25.59 -1.55 -14.62
C GLU A 194 -25.87 -1.62 -13.11
N ARG A 195 -25.18 -2.50 -12.38
CA ARG A 195 -25.32 -2.56 -10.91
C ARG A 195 -24.95 -1.24 -10.23
N VAL A 196 -23.90 -0.58 -10.72
CA VAL A 196 -23.50 0.72 -10.19
C VAL A 196 -24.54 1.78 -10.53
N ARG A 197 -25.08 1.83 -11.77
CA ARG A 197 -26.14 2.77 -12.15
C ARG A 197 -27.41 2.62 -11.31
N VAL A 198 -27.79 1.39 -10.97
CA VAL A 198 -28.94 1.14 -10.09
C VAL A 198 -28.70 1.71 -8.69
N LEU A 199 -27.50 1.57 -8.14
CA LEU A 199 -27.14 2.07 -6.81
C LEU A 199 -26.88 3.58 -6.82
N ALA A 200 -26.35 4.13 -7.89
CA ALA A 200 -26.04 5.55 -8.05
C ALA A 200 -26.75 6.16 -9.26
N PRO A 201 -28.09 6.32 -9.24
CA PRO A 201 -28.84 6.87 -10.34
C PRO A 201 -28.49 8.35 -10.65
N GLY A 202 -27.91 9.06 -9.68
CA GLY A 202 -27.36 10.41 -9.84
C GLY A 202 -25.99 10.47 -10.50
N GLY A 203 -25.36 9.32 -10.75
CA GLY A 203 -24.02 9.21 -11.34
C GLY A 203 -22.91 8.92 -10.34
N VAL A 204 -21.71 8.77 -10.85
CA VAL A 204 -20.46 8.57 -10.11
C VAL A 204 -19.52 9.75 -10.42
N ASP A 205 -19.03 10.41 -9.39
CA ASP A 205 -18.17 11.60 -9.53
C ASP A 205 -16.70 11.23 -9.66
N VAL A 206 -16.28 10.16 -8.96
CA VAL A 206 -14.87 9.72 -8.86
C VAL A 206 -14.77 8.21 -8.96
N ALA A 207 -13.74 7.71 -9.65
CA ALA A 207 -13.40 6.30 -9.61
C ALA A 207 -11.93 6.07 -9.23
N LEU A 208 -11.70 5.18 -8.25
CA LEU A 208 -10.39 4.82 -7.73
C LEU A 208 -10.14 3.34 -8.02
N ASP A 209 -9.22 3.05 -8.96
CA ASP A 209 -8.87 1.66 -9.29
C ASP A 209 -7.66 1.18 -8.52
N THR A 210 -7.91 0.20 -7.66
CA THR A 210 -6.88 -0.55 -6.94
C THR A 210 -6.84 -2.03 -7.32
N ALA A 211 -7.69 -2.43 -8.27
CA ALA A 211 -7.81 -3.81 -8.76
C ALA A 211 -6.90 -4.11 -9.96
N GLY A 212 -6.75 -3.13 -10.87
CA GLY A 212 -5.89 -3.24 -12.04
C GLY A 212 -6.41 -4.19 -13.13
N ILE A 213 -7.73 -4.40 -13.19
CA ILE A 213 -8.39 -5.21 -14.23
C ILE A 213 -9.07 -4.28 -15.25
N ASP A 214 -9.04 -4.67 -16.53
CA ASP A 214 -9.57 -3.84 -17.61
C ASP A 214 -11.03 -3.47 -17.39
N GLU A 215 -11.89 -4.42 -16.95
CA GLU A 215 -13.30 -4.17 -16.62
C GLU A 215 -13.51 -3.01 -15.63
N ALA A 216 -12.63 -2.87 -14.62
CA ALA A 216 -12.74 -1.81 -13.63
C ALA A 216 -12.55 -0.43 -14.26
N LEU A 217 -11.57 -0.28 -15.13
CA LEU A 217 -11.28 0.97 -15.83
C LEU A 217 -12.33 1.27 -16.92
N ASP A 218 -12.81 0.25 -17.64
CA ASP A 218 -13.89 0.40 -18.63
C ASP A 218 -15.17 0.89 -17.95
N ALA A 219 -15.56 0.28 -16.83
CA ALA A 219 -16.70 0.73 -16.04
C ALA A 219 -16.50 2.16 -15.49
N SER A 220 -15.29 2.49 -15.03
CA SER A 220 -14.97 3.83 -14.55
C SER A 220 -15.17 4.89 -15.64
N VAL A 221 -14.67 4.63 -16.86
CA VAL A 221 -14.81 5.54 -18.00
C VAL A 221 -16.26 5.70 -18.47
N ALA A 222 -17.07 4.64 -18.36
CA ALA A 222 -18.48 4.67 -18.71
C ALA A 222 -19.36 5.39 -17.67
N LEU A 223 -18.91 5.48 -16.41
CA LEU A 223 -19.68 6.01 -15.30
C LEU A 223 -19.25 7.42 -14.86
N VAL A 224 -17.99 7.80 -15.04
CA VAL A 224 -17.42 9.08 -14.59
C VAL A 224 -17.18 9.98 -15.80
N ALA A 225 -17.86 11.12 -15.84
CA ALA A 225 -17.77 12.05 -16.97
C ALA A 225 -16.41 12.75 -17.09
N ASP A 226 -15.85 13.19 -15.97
CA ASP A 226 -14.53 13.84 -15.89
C ASP A 226 -13.43 12.80 -15.66
N ARG A 227 -12.72 12.41 -16.73
CA ARG A 227 -11.64 11.44 -16.66
C ARG A 227 -10.48 11.84 -15.73
N SER A 228 -10.31 13.14 -15.45
CA SER A 228 -9.32 13.60 -14.47
C SER A 228 -9.71 13.25 -13.03
N ARG A 229 -10.90 12.72 -12.82
CA ARG A 229 -11.39 12.16 -11.55
C ARG A 229 -11.38 10.62 -11.52
N ILE A 230 -10.72 9.99 -12.49
CA ILE A 230 -10.45 8.55 -12.51
C ILE A 230 -8.96 8.36 -12.26
N ALA A 231 -8.60 7.50 -11.29
CA ALA A 231 -7.21 7.20 -11.00
C ALA A 231 -6.98 5.70 -10.82
N THR A 232 -5.83 5.21 -11.29
CA THR A 232 -5.38 3.83 -11.06
C THR A 232 -4.00 3.76 -10.45
N VAL A 233 -3.78 2.73 -9.61
CA VAL A 233 -2.46 2.37 -9.07
C VAL A 233 -1.98 1.00 -9.56
N ALA A 234 -2.72 0.37 -10.47
CA ALA A 234 -2.46 -0.99 -10.91
C ALA A 234 -2.63 -1.20 -12.42
N GLY A 235 -3.68 -0.71 -13.05
CA GLY A 235 -4.05 -0.93 -14.46
C GLY A 235 -3.36 0.02 -15.46
N PHE A 236 -2.07 0.26 -15.34
CA PHE A 236 -1.36 1.32 -16.09
C PHE A 236 -1.45 1.19 -17.61
N GLU A 237 -1.28 -0.01 -18.14
CA GLU A 237 -1.29 -0.24 -19.60
C GLU A 237 -2.66 0.07 -20.20
N HIS A 238 -3.72 -0.41 -19.56
CA HIS A 238 -5.09 -0.17 -20.01
C HIS A 238 -5.47 1.31 -19.84
N ALA A 239 -5.11 1.94 -18.72
CA ALA A 239 -5.31 3.37 -18.48
C ALA A 239 -4.64 4.25 -19.55
N ALA A 240 -3.42 3.89 -19.96
CA ALA A 240 -2.70 4.58 -21.02
C ALA A 240 -3.43 4.49 -22.39
N ARG A 241 -4.03 3.33 -22.69
CA ARG A 241 -4.84 3.15 -23.90
C ARG A 241 -6.13 3.96 -23.87
N LEU A 242 -6.80 4.02 -22.72
CA LEU A 242 -8.05 4.77 -22.54
C LEU A 242 -7.83 6.28 -22.55
N GLY A 243 -6.69 6.75 -22.04
CA GLY A 243 -6.31 8.16 -21.97
C GLY A 243 -7.11 9.00 -20.96
N GLY A 244 -6.47 10.05 -20.45
CA GLY A 244 -7.08 11.01 -19.52
C GLY A 244 -7.24 10.51 -18.07
N ILE A 245 -6.84 9.28 -17.78
CA ILE A 245 -6.87 8.66 -16.44
C ILE A 245 -5.57 8.98 -15.71
N LEU A 246 -5.67 9.31 -14.43
CA LEU A 246 -4.50 9.54 -13.58
C LEU A 246 -3.84 8.19 -13.24
N MET A 247 -2.59 8.04 -13.62
CA MET A 247 -1.76 6.89 -13.25
C MET A 247 -0.87 7.30 -12.08
N LEU A 248 -1.03 6.63 -10.93
CA LEU A 248 -0.39 7.03 -9.67
C LEU A 248 0.47 5.90 -9.11
N GLY A 249 1.72 6.21 -8.77
CA GLY A 249 2.63 5.24 -8.15
C GLY A 249 3.92 4.99 -8.91
N GLY A 250 4.49 3.78 -8.81
CA GLY A 250 5.77 3.43 -9.39
C GLY A 250 5.71 2.82 -10.80
N GLY A 251 4.56 2.89 -11.49
CA GLY A 251 4.42 2.37 -12.86
C GLY A 251 5.03 3.29 -13.91
N PRO A 252 5.26 2.80 -15.14
CA PRO A 252 5.72 3.62 -16.25
C PRO A 252 4.73 4.76 -16.54
N GLY A 253 5.22 6.00 -16.60
CA GLY A 253 4.42 7.18 -16.87
C GLY A 253 3.49 7.62 -15.73
N ALA A 254 3.55 6.95 -14.57
CA ALA A 254 2.74 7.30 -13.41
C ALA A 254 3.39 8.42 -12.57
N ASP A 255 2.55 9.26 -11.96
CA ASP A 255 3.01 10.22 -10.96
C ASP A 255 3.37 9.46 -9.67
N PRO A 256 4.62 9.52 -9.18
CA PRO A 256 5.01 8.90 -7.93
C PRO A 256 4.39 9.57 -6.69
N GLY A 257 3.96 10.81 -6.78
CA GLY A 257 3.36 11.58 -5.69
C GLY A 257 4.25 11.69 -4.45
N THR A 258 5.58 11.75 -4.64
CA THR A 258 6.55 11.58 -3.54
C THR A 258 6.32 12.56 -2.40
N ALA A 259 6.18 13.85 -2.69
CA ALA A 259 6.00 14.88 -1.67
C ALA A 259 4.67 14.72 -0.91
N LEU A 260 3.57 14.45 -1.62
CA LEU A 260 2.26 14.21 -1.03
C LEU A 260 2.29 12.98 -0.10
N ARG A 261 2.84 11.87 -0.60
CA ARG A 261 2.94 10.61 0.17
C ARG A 261 3.82 10.76 1.41
N ASP A 262 4.90 11.55 1.33
CA ASP A 262 5.77 11.80 2.47
C ASP A 262 5.07 12.67 3.52
N ALA A 263 4.35 13.70 3.10
CA ALA A 263 3.56 14.55 3.98
C ALA A 263 2.41 13.81 4.68
N ALA A 264 1.83 12.79 4.02
CA ALA A 264 0.71 12.02 4.57
C ALA A 264 1.12 11.04 5.68
N ARG A 265 2.38 10.60 5.73
CA ARG A 265 2.84 9.53 6.64
C ARG A 265 2.50 9.76 8.12
N PRO A 266 2.81 10.94 8.72
CA PRO A 266 2.51 11.17 10.14
C PRO A 266 1.01 11.14 10.43
N GLY A 267 0.19 11.76 9.59
CA GLY A 267 -1.27 11.81 9.76
C GLY A 267 -1.93 10.43 9.64
N LEU A 268 -1.45 9.57 8.75
CA LEU A 268 -1.94 8.19 8.62
C LEU A 268 -1.62 7.37 9.86
N LEU A 269 -0.40 7.48 10.40
CA LEU A 269 0.00 6.80 11.64
C LEU A 269 -0.82 7.28 12.83
N ASP A 270 -1.01 8.58 12.97
CA ASP A 270 -1.77 9.18 14.04
C ASP A 270 -3.25 8.72 14.01
N ARG A 271 -3.91 8.75 12.85
CA ARG A 271 -5.27 8.24 12.66
C ARG A 271 -5.38 6.76 12.98
N ALA A 272 -4.41 5.95 12.54
CA ALA A 272 -4.39 4.52 12.84
C ALA A 272 -4.17 4.27 14.34
N GLY A 273 -3.31 5.06 14.99
CA GLY A 273 -3.10 4.99 16.44
C GLY A 273 -4.34 5.32 17.27
N ARG A 274 -5.20 6.22 16.77
CA ARG A 274 -6.51 6.56 17.39
C ARG A 274 -7.64 5.61 17.00
N GLY A 275 -7.39 4.62 16.15
CA GLY A 275 -8.42 3.70 15.64
C GLY A 275 -9.38 4.33 14.61
N GLU A 276 -9.04 5.49 14.06
CA GLU A 276 -9.80 6.17 13.00
C GLU A 276 -9.48 5.66 11.58
N LEU A 277 -8.42 4.88 11.46
CA LEU A 277 -8.00 4.23 10.23
C LEU A 277 -7.51 2.82 10.57
N GLU A 278 -8.15 1.81 9.98
CA GLU A 278 -7.85 0.41 10.25
C GLU A 278 -7.16 -0.24 9.05
N VAL A 279 -6.04 -0.93 9.31
CA VAL A 279 -5.40 -1.82 8.33
C VAL A 279 -6.07 -3.20 8.40
N VAL A 280 -6.80 -3.56 7.37
CA VAL A 280 -7.35 -4.92 7.25
C VAL A 280 -6.19 -5.89 7.04
N LEU A 281 -5.87 -6.67 8.07
CA LEU A 281 -4.83 -7.68 7.98
C LEU A 281 -5.34 -8.92 7.26
N GLY A 282 -4.53 -9.40 6.33
CA GLY A 282 -4.64 -10.70 5.69
C GLY A 282 -3.78 -11.75 6.41
N PRO A 283 -3.41 -12.83 5.70
CA PRO A 283 -2.52 -13.84 6.25
C PRO A 283 -1.13 -13.27 6.59
N SER A 284 -0.57 -13.73 7.72
CA SER A 284 0.85 -13.55 8.04
C SER A 284 1.64 -14.81 7.70
N PHE A 285 2.89 -14.64 7.31
CA PHE A 285 3.81 -15.72 6.96
C PHE A 285 5.12 -15.56 7.74
N PRO A 286 5.80 -16.64 8.09
CA PRO A 286 7.18 -16.55 8.55
C PRO A 286 8.07 -15.96 7.45
N LEU A 287 9.14 -15.28 7.83
CA LEU A 287 10.06 -14.64 6.89
C LEU A 287 10.58 -15.61 5.80
N THR A 288 10.81 -16.87 6.17
CA THR A 288 11.27 -17.91 5.24
C THR A 288 10.29 -18.27 4.15
N GLU A 289 9.01 -17.92 4.31
CA GLU A 289 7.93 -18.16 3.33
C GLU A 289 7.61 -16.91 2.48
N ALA A 290 8.53 -15.97 2.38
CA ALA A 290 8.33 -14.72 1.63
C ALA A 290 7.91 -14.94 0.16
N ALA A 291 8.40 -15.99 -0.49
CA ALA A 291 8.00 -16.33 -1.85
C ALA A 291 6.51 -16.73 -1.93
N ALA A 292 6.02 -17.51 -0.97
CA ALA A 292 4.61 -17.90 -0.90
C ALA A 292 3.69 -16.69 -0.60
N ALA A 293 4.14 -15.81 0.30
CA ALA A 293 3.44 -14.56 0.61
C ALA A 293 3.30 -13.66 -0.62
N LEU A 294 4.38 -13.51 -1.41
CA LEU A 294 4.37 -12.75 -2.65
C LEU A 294 3.46 -13.39 -3.71
N ALA A 295 3.52 -14.70 -3.88
CA ALA A 295 2.64 -15.41 -4.81
C ALA A 295 1.16 -15.24 -4.45
N LEU A 296 0.82 -15.25 -3.16
CA LEU A 296 -0.55 -14.96 -2.70
C LEU A 296 -0.98 -13.53 -3.08
N VAL A 297 -0.13 -12.54 -2.83
CA VAL A 297 -0.43 -11.13 -3.14
C VAL A 297 -0.58 -10.91 -4.65
N GLU A 298 0.30 -11.49 -5.47
CA GLU A 298 0.21 -11.40 -6.94
C GLU A 298 -1.02 -12.08 -7.50
N SER A 299 -1.51 -13.15 -6.86
CA SER A 299 -2.74 -13.82 -7.30
C SER A 299 -4.01 -12.97 -7.13
N GLY A 300 -3.93 -11.81 -6.45
CA GLY A 300 -5.08 -10.97 -6.09
C GLY A 300 -6.02 -11.61 -5.06
N ARG A 301 -5.66 -12.76 -4.49
CA ARG A 301 -6.49 -13.50 -3.51
C ARG A 301 -6.16 -13.18 -2.06
N ALA A 302 -5.13 -12.38 -1.82
CA ALA A 302 -4.82 -11.87 -0.50
C ALA A 302 -5.98 -10.95 -0.03
N ARG A 303 -6.57 -11.28 1.11
CA ARG A 303 -7.63 -10.48 1.72
C ARG A 303 -7.01 -9.56 2.75
N GLY A 304 -6.96 -8.28 2.42
CA GLY A 304 -6.26 -7.31 3.25
C GLY A 304 -4.73 -7.34 3.05
N LYS A 305 -4.02 -6.81 4.01
CA LYS A 305 -2.56 -6.66 4.00
C LYS A 305 -1.86 -7.92 4.49
N THR A 306 -1.04 -8.51 3.64
CA THR A 306 -0.15 -9.61 4.00
C THR A 306 1.13 -9.07 4.62
N VAL A 307 1.63 -9.74 5.66
CA VAL A 307 2.87 -9.38 6.36
C VAL A 307 3.76 -10.60 6.57
N LEU A 308 5.07 -10.36 6.66
CA LEU A 308 6.07 -11.33 7.11
C LEU A 308 6.41 -11.07 8.56
N LEU A 309 6.59 -12.15 9.32
CA LEU A 309 7.06 -12.13 10.70
C LEU A 309 8.44 -12.79 10.73
N PRO A 310 9.49 -12.09 11.18
CA PRO A 310 10.85 -12.65 11.34
C PRO A 310 10.94 -13.78 12.35
#